data_c78765a09cf12d5e3aa4b1088c17b02f
#
_entry.id   c78765a09cf12d5e3aa4b1088c17b02f
#
_cell.length_a   1.000
_cell.length_b   1.000
_cell.length_c   1.000
_cell.angle_alpha   90.00
_cell.angle_beta   90.00
_cell.angle_gamma   90.00
#
_symmetry.space_group_name_H-M   'P 1'
#
loop_
_entity.id
_entity.type
_entity.pdbx_description
1 polymer ?
#
loop_
_entity_poly.entity_id
_entity_poly.type
_entity_poly.pdbx_seq_one_letter_code
_entity_poly.pdbx_strand_id
1 'polypeptide(L)'
;MSTEKTNQSWGGRFSEPVDAFVARFTASVEFDKRLYRHDIMGSIAHATMLAKVGVLTGDERDSIIAGLTQIQSEIEAGQFDWRVDLEDVHMNIEARLTDRIGVTGKKLHTGRSRNDQVATDIRLWLRDEIDLILAEITRLQQGLLEQAEREAETIMPGFTHLQTAQPVTFGHHLLAWFEMLSRDYERLVDCRKRTNRMPLGSAALAGTTYPIQREVTAQLLGFDAVGGNSLDGVSDRDFAIEFCAAASIAMMHLSRFSEELVLWTSAQFQFIDLPDRFCTGSSIMPQKKNPDVPELVRGKTGRVFGALMGLLTLMKGQPLAYNKDNQEDKEPLFDAADTLRDSLRAFADMIPAIKPKHAIMREAALRGFSTATDLADYLVRKGLPFRDCHEIVGHAVKYGVESGKDLAEMSLAELRQFSEQIEQDVFAVLTLEGSVNARDHIGGTAPNQVRAAVVRGRELLATR
;
A
#
# COMPACT_ATOMS: atom_id res chain seq x y z
N MET A 1 -41.61 36.52 -19.99
CA MET A 1 -40.25 35.94 -19.92
C MET A 1 -40.07 35.42 -18.53
N SER A 2 -40.24 34.10 -18.31
CA SER A 2 -40.01 33.45 -17.05
C SER A 2 -38.51 33.41 -16.78
N THR A 3 -38.04 34.14 -15.81
CA THR A 3 -36.70 34.00 -15.29
C THR A 3 -36.58 32.63 -14.67
N GLU A 4 -35.98 31.68 -15.39
CA GLU A 4 -35.50 30.43 -14.77
C GLU A 4 -34.54 30.84 -13.64
N LYS A 5 -34.98 30.64 -12.42
CA LYS A 5 -34.15 30.85 -11.25
C LYS A 5 -33.00 29.83 -11.32
N THR A 6 -31.78 30.34 -11.46
CA THR A 6 -30.57 29.53 -11.30
C THR A 6 -30.65 28.84 -9.96
N ASN A 7 -30.59 27.52 -9.98
CA ASN A 7 -30.67 26.65 -8.79
C ASN A 7 -29.40 26.69 -7.92
N GLN A 8 -28.52 27.65 -8.15
CA GLN A 8 -27.23 27.79 -7.46
C GLN A 8 -27.37 28.64 -6.21
N SER A 9 -26.95 28.13 -5.06
CA SER A 9 -27.00 28.78 -3.75
C SER A 9 -26.27 30.12 -3.68
N TRP A 10 -25.37 30.41 -4.65
CA TRP A 10 -24.56 31.62 -4.76
C TRP A 10 -24.96 32.55 -5.94
N GLY A 11 -26.08 32.29 -6.60
CA GLY A 11 -26.54 32.97 -7.80
C GLY A 11 -26.95 34.45 -7.62
N GLY A 12 -27.07 34.95 -6.39
CA GLY A 12 -27.65 36.27 -6.13
C GLY A 12 -26.85 37.47 -6.66
N ARG A 13 -25.57 37.35 -6.98
CA ARG A 13 -24.70 38.40 -7.56
C ARG A 13 -24.63 38.36 -9.08
N PHE A 14 -24.93 37.23 -9.69
CA PHE A 14 -24.70 37.01 -11.11
C PHE A 14 -25.94 37.34 -11.92
N SER A 15 -25.73 37.98 -13.06
CA SER A 15 -26.80 38.41 -13.99
C SER A 15 -27.09 37.37 -15.08
N GLU A 16 -26.22 36.36 -15.22
CA GLU A 16 -26.33 35.32 -16.23
C GLU A 16 -26.21 33.93 -15.59
N PRO A 17 -26.92 32.93 -16.12
CA PRO A 17 -26.74 31.56 -15.70
C PRO A 17 -25.35 31.02 -16.09
N VAL A 18 -24.85 30.01 -15.36
CA VAL A 18 -23.59 29.35 -15.73
C VAL A 18 -23.79 28.61 -17.06
N ASP A 19 -22.82 28.73 -17.96
CA ASP A 19 -22.81 27.99 -19.22
C ASP A 19 -22.83 26.47 -18.96
N ALA A 20 -23.58 25.73 -19.74
CA ALA A 20 -23.77 24.29 -19.54
C ALA A 20 -22.46 23.50 -19.66
N PHE A 21 -21.54 23.90 -20.54
CA PHE A 21 -20.21 23.30 -20.64
C PHE A 21 -19.39 23.61 -19.38
N VAL A 22 -19.40 24.83 -18.91
CA VAL A 22 -18.69 25.27 -17.70
C VAL A 22 -19.21 24.50 -16.47
N ALA A 23 -20.54 24.40 -16.32
CA ALA A 23 -21.15 23.63 -15.23
C ALA A 23 -20.65 22.17 -15.21
N ARG A 24 -20.59 21.50 -16.37
CA ARG A 24 -20.05 20.14 -16.49
C ARG A 24 -18.54 20.09 -16.25
N PHE A 25 -17.78 21.05 -16.78
CA PHE A 25 -16.32 21.11 -16.67
C PHE A 25 -15.85 21.32 -15.23
N THR A 26 -16.62 22.05 -14.43
CA THR A 26 -16.28 22.36 -13.04
C THR A 26 -16.90 21.41 -12.02
N ALA A 27 -17.82 20.54 -12.44
CA ALA A 27 -18.45 19.57 -11.56
C ALA A 27 -17.49 18.44 -11.15
N SER A 28 -17.62 17.99 -9.90
CA SER A 28 -16.81 16.90 -9.31
C SER A 28 -17.63 15.69 -8.90
N VAL A 29 -18.97 15.78 -8.99
CA VAL A 29 -19.88 14.75 -8.49
C VAL A 29 -19.61 13.34 -9.05
N GLU A 30 -19.08 13.24 -10.26
CA GLU A 30 -18.80 11.95 -10.89
C GLU A 30 -17.77 11.13 -10.12
N PHE A 31 -16.80 11.75 -9.48
CA PHE A 31 -15.76 11.09 -8.70
C PHE A 31 -15.90 11.32 -7.19
N ASP A 32 -16.38 12.50 -6.73
CA ASP A 32 -16.47 12.80 -5.31
C ASP A 32 -17.69 12.20 -4.63
N LYS A 33 -18.69 11.72 -5.37
CA LYS A 33 -19.85 10.98 -4.82
C LYS A 33 -19.44 9.78 -3.93
N ARG A 34 -18.22 9.25 -4.08
CA ARG A 34 -17.70 8.20 -3.18
C ARG A 34 -17.49 8.67 -1.74
N LEU A 35 -17.46 9.97 -1.50
CA LEU A 35 -17.32 10.58 -0.17
C LEU A 35 -18.65 10.68 0.59
N TYR A 36 -19.78 10.29 0.01
CA TYR A 36 -21.12 10.52 0.57
C TYR A 36 -21.29 10.10 2.03
N ARG A 37 -20.69 8.97 2.44
CA ARG A 37 -20.75 8.50 3.82
C ARG A 37 -20.03 9.45 4.77
N HIS A 38 -18.88 9.94 4.37
CA HIS A 38 -18.04 10.83 5.16
C HIS A 38 -18.66 12.22 5.24
N ASP A 39 -19.25 12.71 4.14
CA ASP A 39 -20.01 13.95 4.13
C ASP A 39 -21.24 13.91 5.07
N ILE A 40 -22.00 12.83 5.01
CA ILE A 40 -23.17 12.64 5.90
C ILE A 40 -22.69 12.52 7.35
N MET A 41 -21.65 11.77 7.64
CA MET A 41 -21.08 11.65 8.98
C MET A 41 -20.59 12.98 9.52
N GLY A 42 -19.85 13.75 8.72
CA GLY A 42 -19.40 15.11 9.05
C GLY A 42 -20.56 16.06 9.30
N SER A 43 -21.60 16.00 8.46
CA SER A 43 -22.83 16.81 8.57
C SER A 43 -23.64 16.48 9.83
N ILE A 44 -23.78 15.21 10.20
CA ILE A 44 -24.44 14.79 11.46
C ILE A 44 -23.68 15.31 12.68
N ALA A 45 -22.37 15.19 12.69
CA ALA A 45 -21.51 15.68 13.78
C ALA A 45 -21.62 17.22 13.90
N HIS A 46 -21.61 17.92 12.77
CA HIS A 46 -21.77 19.37 12.71
C HIS A 46 -23.15 19.82 13.25
N ALA A 47 -24.24 19.22 12.79
CA ALA A 47 -25.59 19.51 13.28
C ALA A 47 -25.73 19.25 14.79
N THR A 48 -25.13 18.18 15.28
CA THR A 48 -25.11 17.83 16.71
C THR A 48 -24.37 18.92 17.53
N MET A 49 -23.23 19.37 17.06
CA MET A 49 -22.48 20.45 17.68
C MET A 49 -23.25 21.77 17.64
N LEU A 50 -23.87 22.14 16.52
CA LEU A 50 -24.67 23.35 16.39
C LEU A 50 -25.86 23.38 17.36
N ALA A 51 -26.51 22.25 17.58
CA ALA A 51 -27.57 22.13 18.60
C ALA A 51 -27.03 22.29 20.01
N LYS A 52 -25.85 21.71 20.31
CA LYS A 52 -25.21 21.85 21.62
C LYS A 52 -24.87 23.30 21.97
N VAL A 53 -24.53 24.11 21.00
CA VAL A 53 -24.19 25.54 21.18
C VAL A 53 -25.41 26.47 21.00
N GLY A 54 -26.63 25.93 20.78
CA GLY A 54 -27.86 26.68 20.70
C GLY A 54 -28.12 27.38 19.36
N VAL A 55 -27.37 27.03 18.31
CA VAL A 55 -27.60 27.53 16.93
C VAL A 55 -28.75 26.79 16.25
N LEU A 56 -28.90 25.49 16.52
CA LEU A 56 -30.06 24.68 16.18
C LEU A 56 -30.84 24.30 17.42
N THR A 57 -32.12 24.10 17.28
CA THR A 57 -32.94 23.45 18.33
C THR A 57 -32.69 21.92 18.30
N GLY A 58 -33.10 21.22 19.36
CA GLY A 58 -33.04 19.75 19.38
C GLY A 58 -33.84 19.11 18.26
N ASP A 59 -35.08 19.62 18.02
CA ASP A 59 -35.97 19.10 16.97
C ASP A 59 -35.39 19.34 15.55
N GLU A 60 -34.75 20.48 15.32
CA GLU A 60 -34.05 20.76 14.04
C GLU A 60 -32.88 19.81 13.80
N ARG A 61 -32.05 19.59 14.82
CA ARG A 61 -30.97 18.60 14.77
C ARG A 61 -31.52 17.20 14.44
N ASP A 62 -32.55 16.76 15.16
CA ASP A 62 -33.11 15.40 14.98
C ASP A 62 -33.71 15.23 13.59
N SER A 63 -34.38 16.28 13.07
CA SER A 63 -34.93 16.30 11.72
C SER A 63 -33.78 16.22 10.66
N ILE A 64 -32.70 16.94 10.85
CA ILE A 64 -31.50 16.90 9.95
C ILE A 64 -30.88 15.50 9.99
N ILE A 65 -30.64 14.93 11.16
CA ILE A 65 -30.05 13.59 11.30
C ILE A 65 -30.92 12.53 10.63
N ALA A 66 -32.25 12.54 10.89
CA ALA A 66 -33.17 11.61 10.26
C ALA A 66 -33.18 11.75 8.72
N GLY A 67 -33.19 12.99 8.22
CA GLY A 67 -33.11 13.26 6.77
C GLY A 67 -31.82 12.76 6.12
N LEU A 68 -30.66 13.02 6.73
CA LEU A 68 -29.36 12.56 6.26
C LEU A 68 -29.24 11.02 6.28
N THR A 69 -29.71 10.37 7.35
CA THR A 69 -29.73 8.90 7.45
C THR A 69 -30.58 8.26 6.37
N GLN A 70 -31.69 8.88 6.04
CA GLN A 70 -32.55 8.40 4.96
C GLN A 70 -31.92 8.61 3.58
N ILE A 71 -31.24 9.73 3.37
CA ILE A 71 -30.48 9.99 2.13
C ILE A 71 -29.35 8.96 1.96
N GLN A 72 -28.63 8.63 3.04
CA GLN A 72 -27.62 7.57 3.01
C GLN A 72 -28.24 6.24 2.54
N SER A 73 -29.39 5.86 3.11
CA SER A 73 -30.08 4.63 2.71
C SER A 73 -30.52 4.64 1.24
N GLU A 74 -30.93 5.79 0.70
CA GLU A 74 -31.27 5.93 -0.72
C GLU A 74 -30.04 5.76 -1.63
N ILE A 75 -28.91 6.34 -1.24
CA ILE A 75 -27.64 6.19 -1.98
C ILE A 75 -27.21 4.72 -1.97
N GLU A 76 -27.25 4.07 -0.82
CA GLU A 76 -26.86 2.66 -0.68
C GLU A 76 -27.80 1.70 -1.43
N ALA A 77 -29.08 2.07 -1.57
CA ALA A 77 -30.05 1.33 -2.37
C ALA A 77 -29.99 1.64 -3.87
N GLY A 78 -29.12 2.54 -4.32
CA GLY A 78 -29.03 2.99 -5.72
C GLY A 78 -30.26 3.80 -6.19
N GLN A 79 -30.98 4.43 -5.27
CA GLN A 79 -32.20 5.21 -5.52
C GLN A 79 -31.98 6.72 -5.48
N PHE A 80 -30.71 7.15 -5.32
CA PHE A 80 -30.34 8.56 -5.28
C PHE A 80 -29.89 9.02 -6.66
N ASP A 81 -30.50 10.11 -7.15
CA ASP A 81 -30.16 10.71 -8.44
C ASP A 81 -29.07 11.78 -8.26
N TRP A 82 -27.87 11.48 -8.75
CA TRP A 82 -26.72 12.40 -8.74
C TRP A 82 -26.82 13.38 -9.90
N ARG A 83 -26.87 14.66 -9.59
CA ARG A 83 -27.09 15.74 -10.54
C ARG A 83 -25.81 16.56 -10.73
N VAL A 84 -25.35 16.64 -12.00
CA VAL A 84 -24.14 17.40 -12.39
C VAL A 84 -24.34 18.92 -12.22
N ASP A 85 -25.57 19.41 -12.41
CA ASP A 85 -25.91 20.83 -12.20
C ASP A 85 -25.88 21.26 -10.71
N LEU A 86 -25.74 20.30 -9.80
CA LEU A 86 -25.47 20.53 -8.38
C LEU A 86 -23.98 20.37 -8.01
N GLU A 87 -23.09 20.37 -8.99
CA GLU A 87 -21.64 20.46 -8.89
C GLU A 87 -20.94 19.28 -8.17
N ASP A 88 -21.21 19.06 -6.88
CA ASP A 88 -20.47 18.15 -6.00
C ASP A 88 -21.40 17.29 -5.12
N VAL A 89 -20.79 16.33 -4.41
CA VAL A 89 -21.49 15.45 -3.46
C VAL A 89 -22.24 16.26 -2.39
N HIS A 90 -21.64 17.32 -1.90
CA HIS A 90 -22.17 18.14 -0.80
C HIS A 90 -23.46 18.84 -1.21
N MET A 91 -23.47 19.50 -2.39
CA MET A 91 -24.66 20.20 -2.88
C MET A 91 -25.79 19.24 -3.24
N ASN A 92 -25.46 18.06 -3.78
CA ASN A 92 -26.45 17.04 -4.06
C ASN A 92 -27.15 16.56 -2.78
N ILE A 93 -26.39 16.27 -1.71
CA ILE A 93 -26.92 15.86 -0.41
C ILE A 93 -27.72 17.00 0.25
N GLU A 94 -27.19 18.25 0.25
CA GLU A 94 -27.85 19.43 0.84
C GLU A 94 -29.18 19.76 0.13
N ALA A 95 -29.20 19.71 -1.20
CA ALA A 95 -30.42 19.91 -1.98
C ALA A 95 -31.47 18.87 -1.64
N ARG A 96 -31.09 17.57 -1.61
CA ARG A 96 -32.01 16.48 -1.26
C ARG A 96 -32.52 16.60 0.17
N LEU A 97 -31.68 17.01 1.11
CA LEU A 97 -32.07 17.28 2.47
C LEU A 97 -33.10 18.42 2.55
N THR A 98 -32.86 19.51 1.83
CA THR A 98 -33.74 20.66 1.76
C THR A 98 -35.07 20.30 1.15
N ASP A 99 -35.13 19.49 0.10
CA ASP A 99 -36.36 19.00 -0.51
C ASP A 99 -37.22 18.20 0.47
N ARG A 100 -36.56 17.47 1.41
CA ARG A 100 -37.25 16.63 2.42
C ARG A 100 -37.78 17.39 3.62
N ILE A 101 -36.93 18.23 4.22
CA ILE A 101 -37.23 18.88 5.51
C ILE A 101 -37.35 20.41 5.42
N GLY A 102 -37.38 20.94 4.19
CA GLY A 102 -37.61 22.37 3.95
C GLY A 102 -36.54 23.29 4.52
N VAL A 103 -36.97 24.39 5.14
CA VAL A 103 -36.09 25.44 5.68
C VAL A 103 -35.11 24.91 6.72
N THR A 104 -35.45 23.87 7.46
CA THR A 104 -34.54 23.25 8.46
C THR A 104 -33.32 22.68 7.80
N GLY A 105 -33.43 22.09 6.60
CA GLY A 105 -32.26 21.56 5.84
C GLY A 105 -31.24 22.64 5.49
N LYS A 106 -31.72 23.86 5.16
CA LYS A 106 -30.84 24.99 4.84
C LYS A 106 -30.01 25.49 6.02
N LYS A 107 -30.42 25.20 7.26
CA LYS A 107 -29.70 25.61 8.48
C LYS A 107 -28.44 24.77 8.71
N LEU A 108 -28.31 23.60 8.10
CA LEU A 108 -27.16 22.71 8.25
C LEU A 108 -25.84 23.39 7.81
N HIS A 109 -25.89 24.29 6.83
CA HIS A 109 -24.69 24.98 6.33
C HIS A 109 -24.18 26.10 7.24
N THR A 110 -24.88 26.42 8.35
CA THR A 110 -24.51 27.49 9.27
C THR A 110 -23.12 27.27 9.87
N GLY A 111 -22.25 28.28 9.77
CA GLY A 111 -20.89 28.24 10.35
C GLY A 111 -19.92 27.28 9.65
N ARG A 112 -20.23 26.80 8.44
CA ARG A 112 -19.46 25.88 7.63
C ARG A 112 -19.24 26.44 6.23
N SER A 113 -18.17 26.01 5.57
CA SER A 113 -17.92 26.20 4.13
C SER A 113 -17.72 24.85 3.47
N ARG A 114 -17.85 24.79 2.14
CA ARG A 114 -17.41 23.61 1.38
C ARG A 114 -15.93 23.33 1.53
N ASN A 115 -15.12 24.35 1.76
CA ASN A 115 -13.67 24.22 1.88
C ASN A 115 -13.29 23.34 3.08
N ASP A 116 -13.83 23.60 4.27
CA ASP A 116 -13.55 22.79 5.46
C ASP A 116 -14.33 21.47 5.45
N GLN A 117 -15.49 21.43 4.80
CA GLN A 117 -16.29 20.24 4.61
C GLN A 117 -15.55 19.19 3.78
N VAL A 118 -15.12 19.53 2.56
CA VAL A 118 -14.40 18.60 1.68
C VAL A 118 -13.06 18.17 2.27
N ALA A 119 -12.33 19.10 2.93
CA ALA A 119 -11.07 18.76 3.60
C ALA A 119 -11.27 17.75 4.73
N THR A 120 -12.41 17.82 5.43
CA THR A 120 -12.77 16.85 6.48
C THR A 120 -13.12 15.49 5.87
N ASP A 121 -13.92 15.48 4.83
CA ASP A 121 -14.41 14.26 4.19
C ASP A 121 -13.28 13.45 3.57
N ILE A 122 -12.33 14.10 2.90
CA ILE A 122 -11.15 13.43 2.34
C ILE A 122 -10.29 12.80 3.45
N ARG A 123 -10.11 13.49 4.58
CA ARG A 123 -9.37 12.93 5.72
C ARG A 123 -10.08 11.76 6.37
N LEU A 124 -11.40 11.82 6.55
CA LEU A 124 -12.20 10.71 7.06
C LEU A 124 -12.11 9.51 6.12
N TRP A 125 -12.28 9.73 4.82
CA TRP A 125 -12.20 8.70 3.80
C TRP A 125 -10.80 8.07 3.76
N LEU A 126 -9.75 8.88 3.72
CA LEU A 126 -8.38 8.37 3.64
C LEU A 126 -8.00 7.59 4.91
N ARG A 127 -8.48 8.01 6.08
CA ARG A 127 -8.28 7.28 7.33
C ARG A 127 -8.85 5.85 7.23
N ASP A 128 -10.07 5.73 6.72
CA ASP A 128 -10.73 4.43 6.57
C ASP A 128 -10.02 3.57 5.50
N GLU A 129 -9.57 4.16 4.39
CA GLU A 129 -8.80 3.45 3.36
C GLU A 129 -7.44 2.98 3.88
N ILE A 130 -6.75 3.79 4.69
CA ILE A 130 -5.49 3.36 5.32
C ILE A 130 -5.74 2.15 6.22
N ASP A 131 -6.81 2.13 7.01
CA ASP A 131 -7.16 1.00 7.87
C ASP A 131 -7.41 -0.29 7.05
N LEU A 132 -8.11 -0.18 5.92
CA LEU A 132 -8.30 -1.31 4.99
C LEU A 132 -6.98 -1.78 4.36
N ILE A 133 -6.11 -0.87 3.98
CA ILE A 133 -4.78 -1.19 3.41
C ILE A 133 -3.90 -1.87 4.47
N LEU A 134 -3.90 -1.39 5.71
CA LEU A 134 -3.17 -2.01 6.81
C LEU A 134 -3.64 -3.45 7.07
N ALA A 135 -4.94 -3.69 6.97
CA ALA A 135 -5.50 -5.04 7.07
C ALA A 135 -5.01 -5.96 5.94
N GLU A 136 -4.94 -5.47 4.69
CA GLU A 136 -4.43 -6.26 3.57
C GLU A 136 -2.91 -6.53 3.68
N ILE A 137 -2.11 -5.57 4.17
CA ILE A 137 -0.68 -5.79 4.47
C ILE A 137 -0.54 -6.90 5.53
N THR A 138 -1.32 -6.83 6.60
CA THR A 138 -1.29 -7.84 7.68
C THR A 138 -1.66 -9.22 7.13
N ARG A 139 -2.69 -9.31 6.28
CA ARG A 139 -3.11 -10.55 5.65
C ARG A 139 -2.02 -11.14 4.73
N LEU A 140 -1.37 -10.30 3.93
CA LEU A 140 -0.24 -10.70 3.10
C LEU A 140 0.94 -11.20 3.95
N GLN A 141 1.25 -10.49 5.04
CA GLN A 141 2.32 -10.89 5.96
C GLN A 141 2.02 -12.23 6.65
N GLN A 142 0.78 -12.51 7.02
CA GLN A 142 0.38 -13.82 7.54
C GLN A 142 0.65 -14.93 6.52
N GLY A 143 0.26 -14.73 5.26
CA GLY A 143 0.51 -15.68 4.19
C GLY A 143 2.00 -15.92 3.92
N LEU A 144 2.83 -14.86 4.03
CA LEU A 144 4.29 -14.98 3.92
C LEU A 144 4.89 -15.79 5.07
N LEU A 145 4.44 -15.58 6.32
CA LEU A 145 4.91 -16.36 7.48
C LEU A 145 4.54 -17.84 7.37
N GLU A 146 3.33 -18.15 6.91
CA GLU A 146 2.88 -19.52 6.68
C GLU A 146 3.74 -20.23 5.62
N GLN A 147 4.00 -19.55 4.50
CA GLN A 147 4.87 -20.09 3.46
C GLN A 147 6.32 -20.23 3.95
N ALA A 148 6.86 -19.22 4.64
CA ALA A 148 8.22 -19.23 5.14
C ALA A 148 8.46 -20.37 6.13
N GLU A 149 7.48 -20.69 6.99
CA GLU A 149 7.56 -21.80 7.92
C GLU A 149 7.58 -23.16 7.22
N ARG A 150 6.69 -23.35 6.23
CA ARG A 150 6.63 -24.58 5.43
C ARG A 150 7.92 -24.81 4.65
N GLU A 151 8.48 -23.74 4.12
CA GLU A 151 9.62 -23.76 3.21
C GLU A 151 10.94 -23.38 3.90
N ALA A 152 11.00 -23.49 5.22
CA ALA A 152 12.19 -23.12 6.01
C ALA A 152 13.44 -23.93 5.63
N GLU A 153 13.27 -25.14 5.10
CA GLU A 153 14.36 -26.04 4.67
C GLU A 153 14.51 -26.12 3.15
N THR A 154 13.63 -25.49 2.38
CA THR A 154 13.67 -25.54 0.91
C THR A 154 14.81 -24.68 0.39
N ILE A 155 15.88 -25.32 -0.06
CA ILE A 155 17.07 -24.65 -0.56
C ILE A 155 16.85 -24.16 -2.00
N MET A 156 17.23 -22.92 -2.25
CA MET A 156 17.26 -22.28 -3.57
C MET A 156 18.56 -21.47 -3.75
N PRO A 157 18.98 -21.17 -4.99
CA PRO A 157 20.10 -20.26 -5.18
C PRO A 157 19.73 -18.85 -4.74
N GLY A 158 20.57 -18.21 -3.93
CA GLY A 158 20.57 -16.77 -3.74
C GLY A 158 21.32 -16.10 -4.88
N PHE A 159 20.84 -14.92 -5.30
CA PHE A 159 21.37 -14.20 -6.45
C PHE A 159 21.91 -12.84 -6.06
N THR A 160 23.05 -12.48 -6.65
CA THR A 160 23.50 -11.10 -6.80
C THR A 160 23.80 -10.86 -8.28
N HIS A 161 23.43 -9.71 -8.83
CA HIS A 161 23.56 -9.43 -10.28
C HIS A 161 22.88 -10.50 -11.18
N LEU A 162 21.84 -11.18 -10.68
CA LEU A 162 21.21 -12.36 -11.29
C LEU A 162 22.18 -13.53 -11.55
N GLN A 163 23.35 -13.54 -10.93
CA GLN A 163 24.28 -14.67 -10.90
C GLN A 163 24.08 -15.45 -9.61
N THR A 164 24.18 -16.78 -9.68
CA THR A 164 24.18 -17.63 -8.49
C THR A 164 25.31 -17.20 -7.56
N ALA A 165 24.97 -16.90 -6.32
CA ALA A 165 25.91 -16.45 -5.30
C ALA A 165 26.07 -17.50 -4.20
N GLN A 166 25.15 -17.58 -3.27
CA GLN A 166 25.19 -18.51 -2.14
C GLN A 166 23.82 -19.19 -1.98
N PRO A 167 23.75 -20.40 -1.42
CA PRO A 167 22.45 -21.03 -1.16
C PRO A 167 21.71 -20.28 -0.04
N VAL A 168 20.42 -20.14 -0.22
CA VAL A 168 19.48 -19.60 0.76
C VAL A 168 18.30 -20.54 0.88
N THR A 169 17.41 -20.35 1.87
CA THR A 169 16.13 -21.06 1.85
C THR A 169 15.02 -20.18 1.25
N PHE A 170 14.02 -20.81 0.64
CA PHE A 170 12.86 -20.09 0.13
C PHE A 170 12.11 -19.38 1.26
N GLY A 171 12.01 -20.01 2.42
CA GLY A 171 11.45 -19.37 3.60
C GLY A 171 12.22 -18.12 4.02
N HIS A 172 13.55 -18.15 4.01
CA HIS A 172 14.38 -16.97 4.28
C HIS A 172 14.12 -15.84 3.29
N HIS A 173 14.02 -16.16 2.01
CA HIS A 173 13.73 -15.17 0.96
C HIS A 173 12.37 -14.49 1.18
N LEU A 174 11.32 -15.26 1.48
CA LEU A 174 9.99 -14.73 1.76
C LEU A 174 9.94 -13.83 3.00
N LEU A 175 10.77 -14.10 4.00
CA LEU A 175 10.92 -13.24 5.18
C LEU A 175 11.54 -11.89 4.84
N ALA A 176 12.35 -11.77 3.78
CA ALA A 176 12.82 -10.47 3.31
C ALA A 176 11.65 -9.60 2.81
N TRP A 177 10.65 -10.20 2.15
CA TRP A 177 9.43 -9.49 1.75
C TRP A 177 8.58 -9.08 2.97
N PHE A 178 8.49 -9.96 3.98
CA PHE A 178 7.84 -9.65 5.26
C PHE A 178 8.44 -8.39 5.92
N GLU A 179 9.76 -8.27 5.95
CA GLU A 179 10.47 -7.11 6.51
C GLU A 179 10.18 -5.82 5.73
N MET A 180 10.06 -5.88 4.39
CA MET A 180 9.70 -4.72 3.59
C MET A 180 8.29 -4.24 3.92
N LEU A 181 7.33 -5.16 3.98
CA LEU A 181 5.93 -4.85 4.32
C LEU A 181 5.77 -4.36 5.76
N SER A 182 6.60 -4.79 6.70
CA SER A 182 6.61 -4.27 8.07
C SER A 182 6.92 -2.78 8.09
N ARG A 183 7.91 -2.35 7.34
CA ARG A 183 8.25 -0.92 7.20
C ARG A 183 7.17 -0.13 6.48
N ASP A 184 6.46 -0.75 5.51
CA ASP A 184 5.33 -0.09 4.83
C ASP A 184 4.14 0.09 5.76
N TYR A 185 3.85 -0.92 6.59
CA TYR A 185 2.82 -0.84 7.62
C TYR A 185 3.07 0.35 8.57
N GLU A 186 4.27 0.47 9.09
CA GLU A 186 4.66 1.56 10.02
C GLU A 186 4.52 2.94 9.37
N ARG A 187 4.93 3.10 8.10
CA ARG A 187 4.74 4.36 7.35
C ARG A 187 3.28 4.75 7.24
N LEU A 188 2.41 3.78 6.93
CA LEU A 188 0.99 4.04 6.81
C LEU A 188 0.33 4.35 8.16
N VAL A 189 0.75 3.69 9.25
CA VAL A 189 0.31 4.02 10.62
C VAL A 189 0.71 5.45 10.97
N ASP A 190 1.91 5.88 10.63
CA ASP A 190 2.36 7.25 10.88
C ASP A 190 1.63 8.28 9.99
N CYS A 191 1.39 7.97 8.74
CA CYS A 191 0.55 8.78 7.85
C CYS A 191 -0.87 8.94 8.42
N ARG A 192 -1.47 7.85 8.90
CA ARG A 192 -2.79 7.87 9.52
C ARG A 192 -2.90 8.82 10.71
N LYS A 193 -1.88 8.86 11.58
CA LYS A 193 -1.82 9.79 12.73
C LYS A 193 -1.86 11.25 12.27
N ARG A 194 -1.14 11.60 11.20
CA ARG A 194 -1.11 12.96 10.66
C ARG A 194 -2.38 13.30 9.89
N THR A 195 -3.00 12.32 9.24
CA THR A 195 -4.31 12.46 8.60
C THR A 195 -5.40 12.73 9.64
N ASN A 196 -5.29 12.18 10.85
CA ASN A 196 -6.33 12.21 11.89
C ASN A 196 -6.37 13.54 12.67
N ARG A 197 -6.35 14.67 11.95
CA ARG A 197 -6.53 16.02 12.47
C ARG A 197 -7.69 16.71 11.77
N MET A 198 -8.67 17.20 12.54
CA MET A 198 -9.94 17.72 12.01
C MET A 198 -9.83 19.17 11.52
N PRO A 199 -10.12 19.47 10.25
CA PRO A 199 -10.19 20.84 9.73
C PRO A 199 -11.56 21.48 9.93
N LEU A 200 -12.65 20.74 10.15
CA LEU A 200 -14.01 21.27 10.22
C LEU A 200 -14.13 22.36 11.30
N GLY A 201 -14.82 23.44 10.94
CA GLY A 201 -14.88 24.67 11.73
C GLY A 201 -13.85 25.73 11.32
N SER A 202 -12.97 25.41 10.32
CA SER A 202 -12.15 26.41 9.65
C SER A 202 -12.96 27.32 8.71
N ALA A 203 -14.18 26.93 8.38
CA ALA A 203 -15.05 27.56 7.40
C ALA A 203 -14.35 27.77 6.06
N ALA A 204 -14.50 28.94 5.43
CA ALA A 204 -13.85 29.20 4.15
C ALA A 204 -12.31 29.32 4.27
N LEU A 205 -11.81 29.97 5.34
CA LEU A 205 -10.39 30.17 5.64
C LEU A 205 -10.13 30.84 7.02
N ALA A 206 -11.10 31.59 7.55
CA ALA A 206 -10.89 32.47 8.71
C ALA A 206 -11.65 32.02 9.98
N GLY A 207 -12.22 30.79 9.95
CA GLY A 207 -13.14 30.35 10.99
C GLY A 207 -14.53 30.99 10.86
N THR A 208 -15.29 30.99 11.94
CA THR A 208 -16.67 31.49 11.96
C THR A 208 -16.93 32.35 13.20
N THR A 209 -17.90 33.25 13.13
CA THR A 209 -18.36 34.07 14.25
C THR A 209 -19.34 33.33 15.20
N TYR A 210 -19.78 32.14 14.83
CA TYR A 210 -20.64 31.32 15.67
C TYR A 210 -19.82 30.66 16.80
N PRO A 211 -20.41 30.43 17.99
CA PRO A 211 -19.70 29.85 19.14
C PRO A 211 -19.50 28.35 19.03
N ILE A 212 -18.96 27.88 17.91
CA ILE A 212 -18.74 26.46 17.61
C ILE A 212 -17.77 25.80 18.62
N GLN A 213 -17.99 24.51 18.89
CA GLN A 213 -17.13 23.69 19.74
C GLN A 213 -16.48 22.60 18.88
N ARG A 214 -15.34 22.92 18.28
CA ARG A 214 -14.62 22.02 17.33
C ARG A 214 -14.21 20.71 17.99
N GLU A 215 -13.87 20.72 19.28
CA GLU A 215 -13.49 19.52 20.05
C GLU A 215 -14.64 18.52 20.12
N VAL A 216 -15.87 19.00 20.24
CA VAL A 216 -17.07 18.14 20.23
C VAL A 216 -17.24 17.44 18.88
N THR A 217 -17.07 18.20 17.81
CA THR A 217 -17.15 17.64 16.44
C THR A 217 -16.02 16.66 16.21
N ALA A 218 -14.79 16.96 16.64
CA ALA A 218 -13.63 16.07 16.53
C ALA A 218 -13.87 14.74 17.25
N GLN A 219 -14.40 14.80 18.47
CA GLN A 219 -14.74 13.62 19.27
C GLN A 219 -15.81 12.74 18.56
N LEU A 220 -16.88 13.36 18.03
CA LEU A 220 -17.94 12.66 17.31
C LEU A 220 -17.42 11.95 16.04
N LEU A 221 -16.43 12.53 15.39
CA LEU A 221 -15.81 12.00 14.17
C LEU A 221 -14.60 11.10 14.42
N GLY A 222 -14.19 10.92 15.67
CA GLY A 222 -13.02 10.10 16.03
C GLY A 222 -11.67 10.68 15.58
N PHE A 223 -11.58 12.02 15.48
CA PHE A 223 -10.30 12.68 15.26
C PHE A 223 -9.53 12.86 16.59
N ASP A 224 -8.21 12.68 16.53
CA ASP A 224 -7.34 12.81 17.71
C ASP A 224 -7.15 14.26 18.16
N ALA A 225 -7.26 15.20 17.21
CA ALA A 225 -7.06 16.61 17.49
C ALA A 225 -7.76 17.50 16.45
N VAL A 226 -7.96 18.76 16.86
CA VAL A 226 -8.43 19.83 15.97
C VAL A 226 -7.22 20.47 15.26
N GLY A 227 -7.37 20.86 14.01
CA GLY A 227 -6.38 21.65 13.27
C GLY A 227 -6.16 23.02 13.92
N GLY A 228 -4.89 23.40 14.15
CA GLY A 228 -4.50 24.58 14.91
C GLY A 228 -4.65 25.93 14.18
N ASN A 229 -4.85 25.93 12.86
CA ASN A 229 -5.01 27.15 12.06
C ASN A 229 -6.07 26.93 10.98
N SER A 230 -7.03 27.84 10.86
CA SER A 230 -8.15 27.72 9.94
C SER A 230 -7.75 27.90 8.47
N LEU A 231 -6.74 28.70 8.18
CA LEU A 231 -6.23 28.95 6.84
C LEU A 231 -5.51 27.71 6.31
N ASP A 232 -4.68 27.10 7.14
CA ASP A 232 -3.98 25.85 6.89
C ASP A 232 -4.97 24.69 6.75
N GLY A 233 -5.97 24.61 7.61
CA GLY A 233 -6.95 23.53 7.65
C GLY A 233 -7.73 23.29 6.34
N VAL A 234 -7.94 24.34 5.55
CA VAL A 234 -8.60 24.25 4.24
C VAL A 234 -7.61 24.14 3.06
N SER A 235 -6.34 24.49 3.30
CA SER A 235 -5.27 24.48 2.30
C SER A 235 -4.49 23.18 2.25
N ASP A 236 -4.24 22.56 3.41
CA ASP A 236 -3.36 21.41 3.58
C ASP A 236 -3.81 20.20 2.77
N ARG A 237 -2.85 19.65 2.02
CA ARG A 237 -2.95 18.37 1.30
C ARG A 237 -1.73 17.46 1.58
N ASP A 238 -0.91 17.81 2.58
CA ASP A 238 0.28 17.04 2.95
C ASP A 238 -0.08 15.59 3.28
N PHE A 239 -1.20 15.37 3.95
CA PHE A 239 -1.69 14.03 4.28
C PHE A 239 -1.95 13.15 3.02
N ALA A 240 -2.43 13.72 1.94
CA ALA A 240 -2.66 13.03 0.66
C ALA A 240 -1.34 12.75 -0.06
N ILE A 241 -0.42 13.71 -0.06
CA ILE A 241 0.94 13.57 -0.62
C ILE A 241 1.72 12.52 0.16
N GLU A 242 1.67 12.56 1.49
CA GLU A 242 2.34 11.59 2.35
C GLU A 242 1.80 10.17 2.14
N PHE A 243 0.48 10.03 2.03
CA PHE A 243 -0.13 8.75 1.68
C PHE A 243 0.39 8.23 0.33
N CYS A 244 0.36 9.07 -0.72
CA CYS A 244 0.85 8.66 -2.04
C CYS A 244 2.36 8.35 -2.04
N ALA A 245 3.16 9.02 -1.19
CA ALA A 245 4.57 8.70 -1.00
C ALA A 245 4.76 7.34 -0.33
N ALA A 246 4.04 7.04 0.75
CA ALA A 246 4.05 5.74 1.41
C ALA A 246 3.54 4.63 0.47
N ALA A 247 2.45 4.88 -0.25
CA ALA A 247 1.89 3.98 -1.25
C ALA A 247 2.88 3.70 -2.40
N SER A 248 3.63 4.71 -2.84
CA SER A 248 4.67 4.55 -3.87
C SER A 248 5.79 3.62 -3.41
N ILE A 249 6.22 3.71 -2.15
CA ILE A 249 7.23 2.81 -1.58
C ILE A 249 6.68 1.38 -1.51
N ALA A 250 5.46 1.20 -1.02
CA ALA A 250 4.81 -0.12 -0.95
C ALA A 250 4.63 -0.74 -2.34
N MET A 251 4.18 0.02 -3.34
CA MET A 251 4.07 -0.45 -4.71
C MET A 251 5.42 -0.77 -5.34
N MET A 252 6.49 -0.04 -5.00
CA MET A 252 7.85 -0.38 -5.44
C MET A 252 8.29 -1.73 -4.85
N HIS A 253 7.97 -2.03 -3.59
CA HIS A 253 8.22 -3.34 -3.01
C HIS A 253 7.43 -4.44 -3.74
N LEU A 254 6.12 -4.25 -3.95
CA LEU A 254 5.29 -5.19 -4.69
C LEU A 254 5.78 -5.39 -6.14
N SER A 255 6.32 -4.34 -6.78
CA SER A 255 6.94 -4.45 -8.10
C SER A 255 8.18 -5.35 -8.10
N ARG A 256 9.01 -5.28 -7.05
CA ARG A 256 10.17 -6.17 -6.89
C ARG A 256 9.74 -7.62 -6.67
N PHE A 257 8.73 -7.84 -5.81
CA PHE A 257 8.14 -9.18 -5.63
C PHE A 257 7.58 -9.72 -6.94
N SER A 258 6.89 -8.88 -7.69
CA SER A 258 6.36 -9.20 -9.01
C SER A 258 7.45 -9.66 -9.97
N GLU A 259 8.56 -8.94 -10.03
CA GLU A 259 9.69 -9.27 -10.90
C GLU A 259 10.26 -10.66 -10.56
N GLU A 260 10.47 -10.95 -9.27
CA GLU A 260 10.96 -12.27 -8.83
C GLU A 260 9.96 -13.38 -9.17
N LEU A 261 8.64 -13.16 -8.97
CA LEU A 261 7.62 -14.14 -9.31
C LEU A 261 7.55 -14.40 -10.83
N VAL A 262 7.69 -13.37 -11.65
CA VAL A 262 7.73 -13.51 -13.11
C VAL A 262 8.96 -14.32 -13.54
N LEU A 263 10.14 -14.01 -12.98
CA LEU A 263 11.35 -14.77 -13.25
C LEU A 263 11.19 -16.23 -12.82
N TRP A 264 10.72 -16.48 -11.60
CA TRP A 264 10.61 -17.83 -11.05
C TRP A 264 9.56 -18.72 -11.74
N THR A 265 8.55 -18.13 -12.37
CA THR A 265 7.56 -18.88 -13.18
C THR A 265 8.02 -19.13 -14.61
N SER A 266 9.04 -18.42 -15.08
CA SER A 266 9.53 -18.55 -16.45
C SER A 266 10.09 -19.94 -16.74
N ALA A 267 10.11 -20.34 -18.04
CA ALA A 267 10.65 -21.62 -18.48
C ALA A 267 12.16 -21.77 -18.17
N GLN A 268 12.88 -20.67 -17.98
CA GLN A 268 14.32 -20.64 -17.67
C GLN A 268 14.61 -20.95 -16.20
N PHE A 269 13.74 -20.47 -15.28
CA PHE A 269 13.91 -20.68 -13.84
C PHE A 269 13.08 -21.85 -13.32
N GLN A 270 11.79 -21.86 -13.60
CA GLN A 270 10.83 -22.89 -13.17
C GLN A 270 10.85 -23.17 -11.65
N PHE A 271 11.15 -22.20 -10.81
CA PHE A 271 11.26 -22.39 -9.36
C PHE A 271 9.91 -22.58 -8.68
N ILE A 272 8.88 -21.94 -9.22
CA ILE A 272 7.53 -21.98 -8.66
C ILE A 272 6.49 -22.26 -9.74
N ASP A 273 5.31 -22.70 -9.30
CA ASP A 273 4.09 -22.69 -10.08
C ASP A 273 3.03 -21.83 -9.40
N LEU A 274 2.37 -20.96 -10.17
CA LEU A 274 1.24 -20.18 -9.71
C LEU A 274 -0.06 -20.94 -10.04
N PRO A 275 -1.06 -20.96 -9.15
CA PRO A 275 -2.37 -21.51 -9.45
C PRO A 275 -3.01 -20.86 -10.67
N ASP A 276 -3.74 -21.64 -11.45
CA ASP A 276 -4.35 -21.20 -12.71
C ASP A 276 -5.24 -19.97 -12.56
N ARG A 277 -5.92 -19.84 -11.42
CA ARG A 277 -6.78 -18.68 -11.10
C ARG A 277 -6.05 -17.34 -11.02
N PHE A 278 -4.71 -17.33 -10.98
CA PHE A 278 -3.87 -16.13 -11.01
C PHE A 278 -3.09 -15.96 -12.31
N CYS A 279 -3.42 -16.77 -13.31
CA CYS A 279 -2.73 -16.80 -14.58
C CYS A 279 -3.73 -16.69 -15.72
N THR A 280 -3.25 -16.31 -16.92
CA THR A 280 -4.03 -16.43 -18.14
C THR A 280 -3.32 -17.31 -19.16
N GLY A 281 -4.09 -17.79 -20.14
CA GLY A 281 -3.56 -18.53 -21.28
C GLY A 281 -3.34 -17.61 -22.50
N SER A 282 -2.95 -18.22 -23.60
CA SER A 282 -2.86 -17.56 -24.90
C SER A 282 -3.96 -18.09 -25.84
N SER A 283 -4.60 -17.19 -26.59
CA SER A 283 -5.61 -17.57 -27.58
C SER A 283 -5.04 -18.34 -28.77
N ILE A 284 -3.72 -18.27 -28.99
CA ILE A 284 -3.03 -18.89 -30.11
C ILE A 284 -2.02 -19.97 -29.69
N MET A 285 -1.51 -19.91 -28.46
CA MET A 285 -0.50 -20.83 -27.94
C MET A 285 -1.09 -21.64 -26.77
N PRO A 286 -1.63 -22.85 -27.00
CA PRO A 286 -2.38 -23.58 -25.97
C PRO A 286 -1.52 -24.04 -24.76
N GLN A 287 -0.19 -24.09 -24.93
CA GLN A 287 0.75 -24.47 -23.86
C GLN A 287 1.14 -23.29 -22.94
N LYS A 288 0.79 -22.05 -23.31
CA LYS A 288 1.28 -20.85 -22.63
C LYS A 288 0.44 -20.52 -21.39
N LYS A 289 1.12 -20.30 -20.25
CA LYS A 289 0.54 -19.84 -19.01
C LYS A 289 1.30 -18.58 -18.56
N ASN A 290 0.60 -17.46 -18.45
CA ASN A 290 1.18 -16.16 -18.18
C ASN A 290 0.96 -15.79 -16.72
N PRO A 291 1.97 -15.22 -16.02
CA PRO A 291 1.84 -14.71 -14.66
C PRO A 291 1.25 -13.29 -14.62
N ASP A 292 0.01 -13.11 -15.11
CA ASP A 292 -0.57 -11.79 -15.35
C ASP A 292 -0.74 -10.95 -14.09
N VAL A 293 -1.03 -11.57 -12.94
CA VAL A 293 -1.22 -10.82 -11.69
C VAL A 293 0.06 -10.10 -11.29
N PRO A 294 1.22 -10.76 -11.13
CA PRO A 294 2.46 -10.04 -10.83
C PRO A 294 2.88 -9.07 -11.94
N GLU A 295 2.71 -9.42 -13.22
CA GLU A 295 3.03 -8.48 -14.31
C GLU A 295 2.21 -7.21 -14.23
N LEU A 296 0.89 -7.33 -13.98
CA LEU A 296 -0.01 -6.18 -13.88
C LEU A 296 0.29 -5.32 -12.64
N VAL A 297 0.58 -5.93 -11.49
CA VAL A 297 0.96 -5.18 -10.27
C VAL A 297 2.26 -4.39 -10.52
N ARG A 298 3.26 -5.00 -11.17
CA ARG A 298 4.48 -4.31 -11.61
C ARG A 298 4.16 -3.11 -12.50
N GLY A 299 3.26 -3.27 -13.46
CA GLY A 299 2.82 -2.18 -14.34
C GLY A 299 2.05 -1.07 -13.62
N LYS A 300 1.15 -1.43 -12.68
CA LYS A 300 0.34 -0.47 -11.91
C LYS A 300 1.16 0.43 -10.99
N THR A 301 2.39 0.07 -10.65
CA THR A 301 3.30 0.88 -9.82
C THR A 301 3.47 2.29 -10.39
N GLY A 302 3.56 2.43 -11.72
CA GLY A 302 3.69 3.73 -12.39
C GLY A 302 2.49 4.66 -12.18
N ARG A 303 1.27 4.12 -11.99
CA ARG A 303 0.07 4.92 -11.71
C ARG A 303 0.19 5.62 -10.36
N VAL A 304 0.62 4.90 -9.32
CA VAL A 304 0.78 5.46 -7.96
C VAL A 304 1.91 6.48 -7.91
N PHE A 305 3.01 6.24 -8.64
CA PHE A 305 4.06 7.24 -8.81
C PHE A 305 3.55 8.51 -9.51
N GLY A 306 2.72 8.33 -10.55
CA GLY A 306 2.06 9.45 -11.24
C GLY A 306 1.14 10.25 -10.32
N ALA A 307 0.38 9.59 -9.44
CA ALA A 307 -0.48 10.22 -8.45
C ALA A 307 0.32 11.10 -7.48
N LEU A 308 1.44 10.59 -6.94
CA LEU A 308 2.35 11.37 -6.09
C LEU A 308 2.88 12.62 -6.80
N MET A 309 3.38 12.45 -8.02
CA MET A 309 3.91 13.59 -8.80
C MET A 309 2.83 14.59 -9.16
N GLY A 310 1.61 14.12 -9.47
CA GLY A 310 0.45 14.96 -9.71
C GLY A 310 0.12 15.84 -8.51
N LEU A 311 0.02 15.27 -7.32
CA LEU A 311 -0.30 16.01 -6.09
C LEU A 311 0.81 17.00 -5.69
N LEU A 312 2.08 16.62 -5.81
CA LEU A 312 3.21 17.54 -5.57
C LEU A 312 3.17 18.72 -6.54
N THR A 313 2.86 18.46 -7.81
CA THR A 313 2.75 19.49 -8.84
C THR A 313 1.53 20.39 -8.61
N LEU A 314 0.40 19.83 -8.20
CA LEU A 314 -0.82 20.54 -7.85
C LEU A 314 -0.55 21.58 -6.75
N MET A 315 0.09 21.17 -5.67
CA MET A 315 0.33 22.04 -4.51
C MET A 315 1.48 23.03 -4.71
N LYS A 316 2.40 22.75 -5.64
CA LYS A 316 3.54 23.62 -5.91
C LYS A 316 3.09 24.99 -6.45
N GLY A 317 3.41 26.05 -5.72
CA GLY A 317 3.13 27.45 -6.14
C GLY A 317 1.67 27.88 -5.95
N GLN A 318 0.82 27.03 -5.39
CA GLN A 318 -0.56 27.41 -5.05
C GLN A 318 -0.58 28.36 -3.84
N PRO A 319 -1.33 29.46 -3.84
CA PRO A 319 -1.49 30.30 -2.65
C PRO A 319 -2.28 29.57 -1.57
N LEU A 320 -2.13 30.01 -0.31
CA LEU A 320 -2.86 29.44 0.83
C LEU A 320 -4.39 29.53 0.66
N ALA A 321 -5.10 28.87 1.53
CA ALA A 321 -6.53 28.63 1.53
C ALA A 321 -6.94 27.64 0.41
N TYR A 322 -8.12 27.81 -0.17
CA TYR A 322 -8.66 26.92 -1.18
C TYR A 322 -8.67 27.60 -2.55
N ASN A 323 -8.17 26.89 -3.54
CA ASN A 323 -8.31 27.22 -4.95
C ASN A 323 -9.01 26.09 -5.68
N LYS A 324 -9.66 26.36 -6.81
CA LYS A 324 -10.37 25.32 -7.58
C LYS A 324 -9.45 24.18 -8.02
N ASP A 325 -8.15 24.43 -8.12
CA ASP A 325 -7.08 23.44 -8.34
C ASP A 325 -7.21 22.25 -7.37
N ASN A 326 -7.58 22.48 -6.11
CA ASN A 326 -7.76 21.44 -5.10
C ASN A 326 -8.86 20.41 -5.43
N GLN A 327 -9.66 20.65 -6.47
CA GLN A 327 -10.57 19.61 -6.97
C GLN A 327 -9.82 18.43 -7.56
N GLU A 328 -8.64 18.69 -8.15
CA GLU A 328 -7.76 17.68 -8.78
C GLU A 328 -6.98 16.82 -7.78
N ASP A 329 -7.16 17.03 -6.47
CA ASP A 329 -6.52 16.21 -5.43
C ASP A 329 -7.14 14.82 -5.29
N LYS A 330 -8.42 14.66 -5.65
CA LYS A 330 -9.23 13.49 -5.33
C LYS A 330 -8.97 12.30 -6.25
N GLU A 331 -9.03 12.50 -7.56
CA GLU A 331 -8.89 11.41 -8.52
C GLU A 331 -7.55 10.67 -8.37
N PRO A 332 -6.38 11.37 -8.31
CA PRO A 332 -5.10 10.68 -8.12
C PRO A 332 -5.00 10.00 -6.74
N LEU A 333 -5.57 10.60 -5.69
CA LEU A 333 -5.58 10.00 -4.36
C LEU A 333 -6.44 8.72 -4.32
N PHE A 334 -7.63 8.79 -4.89
CA PHE A 334 -8.54 7.65 -4.97
C PHE A 334 -7.94 6.50 -5.79
N ASP A 335 -7.36 6.82 -6.94
CA ASP A 335 -6.71 5.82 -7.81
C ASP A 335 -5.50 5.17 -7.14
N ALA A 336 -4.69 5.94 -6.41
CA ALA A 336 -3.55 5.41 -5.66
C ALA A 336 -4.00 4.46 -4.54
N ALA A 337 -5.04 4.81 -3.78
CA ALA A 337 -5.57 3.98 -2.70
C ALA A 337 -6.16 2.67 -3.24
N ASP A 338 -7.03 2.75 -4.24
CA ASP A 338 -7.63 1.57 -4.87
C ASP A 338 -6.56 0.66 -5.49
N THR A 339 -5.57 1.24 -6.18
CA THR A 339 -4.49 0.48 -6.82
C THR A 339 -3.62 -0.25 -5.80
N LEU A 340 -3.24 0.41 -4.70
CA LEU A 340 -2.44 -0.22 -3.64
C LEU A 340 -3.24 -1.34 -2.95
N ARG A 341 -4.47 -1.05 -2.53
CA ARG A 341 -5.33 -2.02 -1.82
C ARG A 341 -5.58 -3.28 -2.65
N ASP A 342 -5.96 -3.11 -3.92
CA ASP A 342 -6.24 -4.24 -4.81
C ASP A 342 -4.97 -5.05 -5.12
N SER A 343 -3.81 -4.38 -5.26
CA SER A 343 -2.52 -5.06 -5.46
C SER A 343 -2.12 -5.89 -4.24
N LEU A 344 -2.27 -5.34 -3.04
CA LEU A 344 -2.02 -6.06 -1.78
C LEU A 344 -2.95 -7.26 -1.63
N ARG A 345 -4.25 -7.08 -1.90
CA ARG A 345 -5.24 -8.15 -1.88
C ARG A 345 -4.88 -9.27 -2.84
N ALA A 346 -4.52 -8.94 -4.08
CA ALA A 346 -4.13 -9.94 -5.07
C ALA A 346 -2.91 -10.75 -4.61
N PHE A 347 -1.91 -10.11 -3.99
CA PHE A 347 -0.75 -10.79 -3.42
C PHE A 347 -1.12 -11.62 -2.18
N ALA A 348 -1.96 -11.09 -1.30
CA ALA A 348 -2.41 -11.81 -0.11
C ALA A 348 -3.17 -13.11 -0.45
N ASP A 349 -3.91 -13.12 -1.57
CA ASP A 349 -4.59 -14.32 -2.07
C ASP A 349 -3.64 -15.27 -2.81
N MET A 350 -2.63 -14.73 -3.50
CA MET A 350 -1.73 -15.50 -4.36
C MET A 350 -0.59 -16.17 -3.61
N ILE A 351 0.08 -15.45 -2.69
CA ILE A 351 1.30 -15.93 -2.01
C ILE A 351 1.10 -17.25 -1.25
N PRO A 352 0.02 -17.45 -0.45
CA PRO A 352 -0.18 -18.72 0.26
C PRO A 352 -0.39 -19.92 -0.68
N ALA A 353 -0.74 -19.67 -1.94
CA ALA A 353 -1.07 -20.67 -2.93
C ALA A 353 0.09 -21.02 -3.89
N ILE A 354 1.23 -20.35 -3.78
CA ILE A 354 2.44 -20.66 -4.56
C ILE A 354 2.92 -22.08 -4.25
N LYS A 355 3.30 -22.79 -5.31
CA LYS A 355 3.86 -24.15 -5.22
C LYS A 355 5.33 -24.14 -5.60
N PRO A 356 6.26 -24.22 -4.64
CA PRO A 356 7.68 -24.34 -4.93
C PRO A 356 8.01 -25.66 -5.61
N LYS A 357 8.96 -25.63 -6.53
CA LYS A 357 9.48 -26.82 -7.21
C LYS A 357 10.84 -27.19 -6.60
N HIS A 358 10.82 -27.82 -5.44
CA HIS A 358 11.96 -28.11 -4.58
C HIS A 358 13.17 -28.71 -5.32
N ALA A 359 12.93 -29.71 -6.18
CA ALA A 359 14.00 -30.36 -6.93
C ALA A 359 14.71 -29.41 -7.90
N ILE A 360 13.95 -28.54 -8.58
CA ILE A 360 14.50 -27.59 -9.54
C ILE A 360 15.30 -26.49 -8.83
N MET A 361 14.76 -25.97 -7.72
CA MET A 361 15.47 -24.99 -6.89
C MET A 361 16.78 -25.55 -6.36
N ARG A 362 16.74 -26.78 -5.83
CA ARG A 362 17.92 -27.46 -5.32
C ARG A 362 18.97 -27.70 -6.40
N GLU A 363 18.57 -28.20 -7.57
CA GLU A 363 19.47 -28.42 -8.70
C GLU A 363 20.12 -27.09 -9.16
N ALA A 364 19.35 -26.02 -9.22
CA ALA A 364 19.88 -24.69 -9.55
C ALA A 364 20.88 -24.20 -8.49
N ALA A 365 20.66 -24.50 -7.21
CA ALA A 365 21.59 -24.13 -6.12
C ALA A 365 22.90 -24.93 -6.14
N LEU A 366 22.91 -26.12 -6.72
CA LEU A 366 24.13 -26.93 -6.91
C LEU A 366 25.03 -26.41 -8.05
N ARG A 367 24.51 -25.51 -8.87
CA ARG A 367 25.27 -24.96 -10.00
C ARG A 367 25.93 -23.63 -9.61
N GLY A 368 27.10 -23.35 -10.20
CA GLY A 368 27.74 -22.04 -10.07
C GLY A 368 28.60 -21.89 -8.83
N PHE A 369 29.10 -23.00 -8.29
CA PHE A 369 30.03 -23.01 -7.16
C PHE A 369 29.50 -22.26 -5.94
N SER A 370 28.23 -22.44 -5.62
CA SER A 370 27.51 -21.67 -4.60
C SER A 370 28.08 -21.80 -3.20
N THR A 371 28.88 -22.86 -2.94
CA THR A 371 29.59 -23.13 -1.66
C THR A 371 31.04 -22.66 -1.66
N ALA A 372 31.52 -21.94 -2.68
CA ALA A 372 32.91 -21.50 -2.76
C ALA A 372 33.32 -20.61 -1.57
N THR A 373 32.44 -19.72 -1.10
CA THR A 373 32.68 -18.90 0.09
C THR A 373 32.85 -19.78 1.35
N ASP A 374 32.06 -20.87 1.44
CA ASP A 374 32.11 -21.78 2.58
C ASP A 374 33.47 -22.52 2.63
N LEU A 375 34.04 -22.87 1.48
CA LEU A 375 35.41 -23.42 1.38
C LEU A 375 36.45 -22.39 1.84
N ALA A 376 36.33 -21.11 1.44
CA ALA A 376 37.24 -20.08 1.90
C ALA A 376 37.16 -19.89 3.42
N ASP A 377 35.95 -19.84 3.98
CA ASP A 377 35.74 -19.75 5.42
C ASP A 377 36.25 -20.98 6.18
N TYR A 378 36.13 -22.17 5.57
CA TYR A 378 36.73 -23.40 6.11
C TYR A 378 38.25 -23.28 6.24
N LEU A 379 38.95 -22.80 5.21
CA LEU A 379 40.39 -22.59 5.24
C LEU A 379 40.81 -21.52 6.25
N VAL A 380 39.99 -20.46 6.42
CA VAL A 380 40.22 -19.46 7.46
C VAL A 380 40.18 -20.09 8.85
N ARG A 381 39.21 -20.96 9.10
CA ARG A 381 39.10 -21.71 10.36
C ARG A 381 40.29 -22.68 10.60
N LYS A 382 40.94 -23.11 9.52
CA LYS A 382 42.20 -23.87 9.59
C LYS A 382 43.46 -22.99 9.79
N GLY A 383 43.27 -21.65 9.89
CA GLY A 383 44.33 -20.70 10.25
C GLY A 383 44.95 -19.91 9.09
N LEU A 384 44.43 -20.03 7.88
CA LEU A 384 44.92 -19.28 6.73
C LEU A 384 44.28 -17.88 6.68
N PRO A 385 45.03 -16.84 6.19
CA PRO A 385 44.45 -15.53 5.96
C PRO A 385 43.35 -15.55 4.88
N PHE A 386 42.26 -14.81 5.07
CA PHE A 386 41.13 -14.82 4.14
C PHE A 386 41.51 -14.51 2.68
N ARG A 387 42.45 -13.59 2.45
CA ARG A 387 42.88 -13.25 1.07
C ARG A 387 43.52 -14.43 0.38
N ASP A 388 44.37 -15.17 1.09
CA ASP A 388 45.04 -16.36 0.56
C ASP A 388 43.99 -17.46 0.30
N CYS A 389 43.00 -17.62 1.22
CA CYS A 389 41.89 -18.55 1.03
C CYS A 389 41.08 -18.22 -0.22
N HIS A 390 40.78 -16.94 -0.47
CA HIS A 390 40.05 -16.50 -1.66
C HIS A 390 40.81 -16.87 -2.95
N GLU A 391 42.13 -16.69 -3.00
CA GLU A 391 42.95 -17.06 -4.15
C GLU A 391 42.97 -18.57 -4.37
N ILE A 392 43.19 -19.36 -3.29
CA ILE A 392 43.15 -20.83 -3.30
C ILE A 392 41.80 -21.31 -3.87
N VAL A 393 40.69 -20.80 -3.36
CA VAL A 393 39.35 -21.20 -3.79
C VAL A 393 39.10 -20.73 -5.23
N GLY A 394 39.61 -19.57 -5.64
CA GLY A 394 39.54 -19.11 -7.03
C GLY A 394 40.21 -20.09 -8.01
N HIS A 395 41.38 -20.66 -7.63
CA HIS A 395 42.02 -21.70 -8.43
C HIS A 395 41.24 -23.00 -8.45
N ALA A 396 40.63 -23.41 -7.32
CA ALA A 396 39.78 -24.60 -7.26
C ALA A 396 38.54 -24.46 -8.14
N VAL A 397 37.88 -23.28 -8.11
CA VAL A 397 36.76 -22.96 -8.99
C VAL A 397 37.14 -23.00 -10.46
N LYS A 398 38.32 -22.41 -10.81
CA LYS A 398 38.83 -22.47 -12.18
C LYS A 398 39.00 -23.91 -12.65
N TYR A 399 39.63 -24.75 -11.83
CA TYR A 399 39.79 -26.19 -12.12
C TYR A 399 38.41 -26.86 -12.28
N GLY A 400 37.46 -26.53 -11.43
CA GLY A 400 36.11 -27.06 -11.52
C GLY A 400 35.43 -26.70 -12.85
N VAL A 401 35.56 -25.46 -13.30
CA VAL A 401 35.06 -25.01 -14.61
C VAL A 401 35.70 -25.79 -15.76
N GLU A 402 37.01 -26.00 -15.70
CA GLU A 402 37.79 -26.70 -16.74
C GLU A 402 37.48 -28.22 -16.76
N SER A 403 37.23 -28.83 -15.60
CA SER A 403 36.93 -30.26 -15.45
C SER A 403 35.44 -30.61 -15.51
N GLY A 404 34.55 -29.60 -15.52
CA GLY A 404 33.09 -29.79 -15.49
C GLY A 404 32.55 -30.35 -14.17
N LYS A 405 33.27 -30.10 -13.03
CA LYS A 405 32.90 -30.54 -11.68
C LYS A 405 32.63 -29.35 -10.76
N ASP A 406 31.56 -29.41 -9.97
CA ASP A 406 31.43 -28.51 -8.83
C ASP A 406 32.39 -28.88 -7.69
N LEU A 407 32.64 -27.96 -6.75
CA LEU A 407 33.54 -28.20 -5.61
C LEU A 407 33.15 -29.43 -4.79
N ALA A 408 31.87 -29.67 -4.61
CA ALA A 408 31.34 -30.82 -3.90
C ALA A 408 31.55 -32.16 -4.64
N GLU A 409 31.81 -32.12 -5.95
CA GLU A 409 32.04 -33.30 -6.81
C GLU A 409 33.51 -33.65 -6.94
N MET A 410 34.41 -32.79 -6.44
CA MET A 410 35.85 -33.07 -6.43
C MET A 410 36.20 -34.07 -5.36
N SER A 411 37.13 -34.94 -5.65
CA SER A 411 37.75 -35.83 -4.65
C SER A 411 38.63 -35.05 -3.67
N LEU A 412 38.87 -35.59 -2.50
CA LEU A 412 39.81 -35.01 -1.53
C LEU A 412 41.19 -34.79 -2.13
N ALA A 413 41.67 -35.71 -2.99
CA ALA A 413 42.97 -35.59 -3.66
C ALA A 413 42.99 -34.40 -4.65
N GLU A 414 41.90 -34.12 -5.35
CA GLU A 414 41.80 -32.94 -6.22
C GLU A 414 41.75 -31.65 -5.40
N LEU A 415 40.98 -31.59 -4.33
CA LEU A 415 40.88 -30.41 -3.45
C LEU A 415 42.25 -30.11 -2.77
N ARG A 416 42.98 -31.14 -2.35
CA ARG A 416 44.29 -31.00 -1.71
C ARG A 416 45.38 -30.43 -2.65
N GLN A 417 45.19 -30.45 -3.95
CA GLN A 417 46.11 -29.78 -4.88
C GLN A 417 46.16 -28.27 -4.65
N PHE A 418 45.10 -27.70 -4.10
CA PHE A 418 45.00 -26.26 -3.84
C PHE A 418 45.41 -25.88 -2.41
N SER A 419 45.21 -26.77 -1.42
CA SER A 419 45.70 -26.59 -0.06
C SER A 419 45.79 -27.92 0.67
N GLU A 420 46.95 -28.25 1.25
CA GLU A 420 47.17 -29.43 2.09
C GLU A 420 46.34 -29.42 3.39
N GLN A 421 45.83 -28.23 3.78
CA GLN A 421 44.98 -28.02 4.94
C GLN A 421 43.56 -28.56 4.74
N ILE A 422 43.18 -28.93 3.52
CA ILE A 422 41.89 -29.52 3.23
C ILE A 422 41.86 -30.99 3.68
N GLU A 423 40.96 -31.30 4.60
CA GLU A 423 40.76 -32.61 5.16
C GLU A 423 39.39 -33.17 4.80
N GLN A 424 39.09 -34.41 5.25
CA GLN A 424 37.84 -35.11 4.92
C GLN A 424 36.57 -34.36 5.40
N ASP A 425 36.68 -33.53 6.43
CA ASP A 425 35.58 -32.74 7.01
C ASP A 425 35.06 -31.63 6.05
N VAL A 426 35.83 -31.27 5.00
CA VAL A 426 35.43 -30.31 3.99
C VAL A 426 34.13 -30.69 3.29
N PHE A 427 33.88 -31.97 3.09
CA PHE A 427 32.67 -32.42 2.39
C PHE A 427 31.38 -32.10 3.14
N ALA A 428 31.41 -31.99 4.47
CA ALA A 428 30.26 -31.50 5.24
C ALA A 428 29.99 -29.99 4.99
N VAL A 429 31.05 -29.22 4.74
CA VAL A 429 30.97 -27.79 4.47
C VAL A 429 30.48 -27.49 3.05
N LEU A 430 30.89 -28.35 2.08
CA LEU A 430 30.54 -28.16 0.67
C LEU A 430 29.13 -28.65 0.29
N THR A 431 28.36 -29.18 1.22
CA THR A 431 26.95 -29.46 0.98
C THR A 431 26.11 -28.19 1.04
N LEU A 432 25.00 -28.15 0.31
CA LEU A 432 24.05 -27.04 0.40
C LEU A 432 23.51 -26.86 1.83
N GLU A 433 23.22 -27.96 2.50
CA GLU A 433 22.76 -27.97 3.90
C GLU A 433 23.86 -27.46 4.85
N GLY A 434 25.12 -27.86 4.64
CA GLY A 434 26.26 -27.36 5.41
C GLY A 434 26.39 -25.85 5.30
N SER A 435 26.30 -25.34 4.08
CA SER A 435 26.36 -23.90 3.79
C SER A 435 25.21 -23.13 4.48
N VAL A 436 23.96 -23.57 4.30
CA VAL A 436 22.77 -22.89 4.85
C VAL A 436 22.78 -22.95 6.37
N ASN A 437 23.05 -24.13 6.97
CA ASN A 437 23.02 -24.33 8.42
C ASN A 437 24.17 -23.61 9.16
N ALA A 438 25.31 -23.38 8.51
CA ALA A 438 26.43 -22.66 9.11
C ALA A 438 26.11 -21.19 9.42
N ARG A 439 25.09 -20.62 8.78
CA ARG A 439 24.64 -19.23 9.00
C ARG A 439 23.55 -19.15 10.07
N ASP A 440 23.87 -19.69 11.26
CA ASP A 440 22.97 -19.80 12.40
C ASP A 440 23.12 -18.60 13.37
N HIS A 441 22.72 -17.42 12.87
CA HIS A 441 22.63 -16.18 13.64
C HIS A 441 21.35 -15.42 13.24
N ILE A 442 20.92 -14.44 14.03
CA ILE A 442 19.73 -13.63 13.73
C ILE A 442 19.90 -13.00 12.32
N GLY A 443 18.93 -13.25 11.45
CA GLY A 443 18.97 -12.82 10.07
C GLY A 443 19.75 -13.74 9.11
N GLY A 444 20.32 -14.83 9.60
CA GLY A 444 20.97 -15.87 8.79
C GLY A 444 19.98 -16.84 8.14
N THR A 445 20.51 -17.66 7.24
CA THR A 445 19.71 -18.56 6.39
C THR A 445 19.35 -19.90 7.05
N ALA A 446 19.92 -20.22 8.21
CA ALA A 446 19.67 -21.50 8.86
C ALA A 446 18.18 -21.72 9.15
N PRO A 447 17.61 -22.91 8.91
CA PRO A 447 16.18 -23.18 9.08
C PRO A 447 15.63 -22.87 10.47
N ASN A 448 16.43 -23.07 11.54
CA ASN A 448 16.04 -22.69 12.90
C ASN A 448 15.91 -21.15 13.03
N GLN A 449 16.75 -20.36 12.36
CA GLN A 449 16.64 -18.89 12.35
C GLN A 449 15.42 -18.42 11.54
N VAL A 450 15.12 -19.11 10.45
CA VAL A 450 13.88 -18.87 9.68
C VAL A 450 12.65 -19.12 10.56
N ARG A 451 12.58 -20.26 11.25
CA ARG A 451 11.49 -20.56 12.18
C ARG A 451 11.41 -19.58 13.34
N ALA A 452 12.55 -19.18 13.91
CA ALA A 452 12.58 -18.15 14.95
C ALA A 452 12.10 -16.79 14.45
N ALA A 453 12.42 -16.42 13.21
CA ALA A 453 11.91 -15.20 12.58
C ALA A 453 10.41 -15.26 12.32
N VAL A 454 9.87 -16.41 11.92
CA VAL A 454 8.42 -16.63 11.80
C VAL A 454 7.71 -16.41 13.14
N VAL A 455 8.25 -16.93 14.24
CA VAL A 455 7.68 -16.73 15.59
C VAL A 455 7.64 -15.23 15.92
N ARG A 456 8.78 -14.52 15.78
CA ARG A 456 8.83 -13.06 15.99
C ARG A 456 7.86 -12.29 15.08
N GLY A 457 7.72 -12.72 13.83
CA GLY A 457 6.76 -12.13 12.92
C GLY A 457 5.31 -12.28 13.38
N ARG A 458 4.94 -13.47 13.88
CA ARG A 458 3.60 -13.70 14.45
C ARG A 458 3.35 -12.87 15.71
N GLU A 459 4.33 -12.75 16.59
CA GLU A 459 4.27 -11.89 17.78
C GLU A 459 4.05 -10.42 17.37
N LEU A 460 4.79 -9.94 16.36
CA LEU A 460 4.61 -8.58 15.83
C LEU A 460 3.18 -8.38 15.29
N LEU A 461 2.65 -9.30 14.50
CA LEU A 461 1.28 -9.20 13.97
C LEU A 461 0.21 -9.24 15.07
N ALA A 462 0.44 -9.96 16.15
CA ALA A 462 -0.49 -10.02 17.28
C ALA A 462 -0.59 -8.70 18.08
N THR A 463 0.36 -7.79 17.93
CA THR A 463 0.36 -6.46 18.58
C THR A 463 -0.24 -5.35 17.72
N ARG A 464 -0.64 -5.66 16.52
CA ARG A 464 -1.23 -4.73 15.53
C ARG A 464 -2.74 -4.81 15.51
#